data_9cf1736c01d8e9d5bb72d3751a51c92f
#
_entry.id   9cf1736c01d8e9d5bb72d3751a51c92f
#
_cell.length_a   1.000
_cell.length_b   1.000
_cell.length_c   1.000
_cell.angle_alpha   90.00
_cell.angle_beta   90.00
_cell.angle_gamma   90.00
#
_symmetry.space_group_name_H-M   'P 1'
#
loop_
_entity.id
_entity.type
_entity.pdbx_description
1 polymer ?
#
loop_
_entity_poly.entity_id
_entity_poly.type
_entity_poly.pdbx_seq_one_letter_code
_entity_poly.pdbx_strand_id
1 'polypeptide(L)'
;MKEILDFLRDLENNNNREWFNSNKDQYQKVLKKWYTFCESLITEIGRFDEDIAPLTIKDCTYRIYRDTRFSKDKSPYKTHFSVFLAKGGKKSMHAGYYFHIGTGNSQEYPHVHMLASGNYCYDKRAVKILREDISDDWETFSSSILGKVNGLFIPDMEGALKRVPREYDPNAPYADWMRMKAYCLTAKTNDSFLLEDDLAQRVAELFKTTKPFVDFINRAVDYVNEEIEG
;
A
#
# COMPACT_ATOMS: atom_id res chain seq x y z
N MET A 1 -17.57 8.73 0.86
CA MET A 1 -16.36 8.87 1.77
C MET A 1 -16.55 9.88 2.90
N LYS A 2 -17.32 10.96 2.74
CA LYS A 2 -17.45 12.02 3.75
C LYS A 2 -17.76 11.49 5.17
N GLU A 3 -18.79 10.65 5.33
CA GLU A 3 -19.15 10.11 6.66
C GLU A 3 -18.04 9.27 7.32
N ILE A 4 -17.21 8.60 6.51
CA ILE A 4 -16.04 7.85 7.03
C ILE A 4 -14.99 8.82 7.57
N LEU A 5 -14.71 9.90 6.83
CA LEU A 5 -13.75 10.93 7.26
C LEU A 5 -14.22 11.65 8.52
N ASP A 6 -15.50 12.01 8.57
CA ASP A 6 -16.10 12.67 9.75
C ASP A 6 -15.97 11.76 10.98
N PHE A 7 -16.31 10.47 10.86
CA PHE A 7 -16.13 9.50 11.95
C PHE A 7 -14.67 9.35 12.40
N LEU A 8 -13.71 9.28 11.46
CA LEU A 8 -12.29 9.16 11.80
C LEU A 8 -11.77 10.40 12.53
N ARG A 9 -12.22 11.60 12.17
CA ARG A 9 -11.89 12.85 12.86
C ARG A 9 -12.47 12.90 14.29
N ASP A 10 -13.73 12.48 14.42
CA ASP A 10 -14.36 12.38 15.75
C ASP A 10 -13.63 11.35 16.63
N LEU A 11 -13.26 10.20 16.05
CA LEU A 11 -12.50 9.17 16.75
C LEU A 11 -11.11 9.67 17.15
N GLU A 12 -10.43 10.44 16.33
CA GLU A 12 -9.12 11.01 16.64
C GLU A 12 -9.17 11.90 17.87
N ASN A 13 -10.19 12.78 17.94
CA ASN A 13 -10.40 13.68 19.07
C ASN A 13 -10.84 12.97 20.36
N ASN A 14 -11.35 11.72 20.23
CA ASN A 14 -11.95 10.96 21.33
C ASN A 14 -11.45 9.51 21.37
N ASN A 15 -10.15 9.27 21.14
CA ASN A 15 -9.61 7.92 20.96
C ASN A 15 -9.51 7.14 22.27
N ASN A 16 -10.67 6.76 22.82
CA ASN A 16 -10.80 5.94 24.01
C ASN A 16 -11.97 4.94 23.89
N ARG A 17 -12.01 3.96 24.80
CA ARG A 17 -12.97 2.86 24.74
C ARG A 17 -14.41 3.31 25.04
N GLU A 18 -14.58 4.27 25.93
CA GLU A 18 -15.90 4.76 26.34
C GLU A 18 -16.60 5.44 25.16
N TRP A 19 -15.94 6.40 24.52
CA TRP A 19 -16.46 7.08 23.35
C TRP A 19 -16.75 6.09 22.21
N PHE A 20 -15.83 5.17 21.93
CA PHE A 20 -15.99 4.20 20.86
C PHE A 20 -17.20 3.28 21.09
N ASN A 21 -17.41 2.82 22.32
CA ASN A 21 -18.54 1.99 22.67
C ASN A 21 -19.88 2.75 22.53
N SER A 22 -19.89 4.03 22.91
CA SER A 22 -21.07 4.91 22.77
C SER A 22 -21.39 5.22 21.28
N ASN A 23 -20.39 5.16 20.41
CA ASN A 23 -20.52 5.43 18.97
C ASN A 23 -20.42 4.16 18.09
N LYS A 24 -20.63 2.98 18.68
CA LYS A 24 -20.46 1.68 18.01
C LYS A 24 -21.38 1.52 16.80
N ASP A 25 -22.59 2.03 16.86
CA ASP A 25 -23.55 1.94 15.73
C ASP A 25 -23.08 2.82 14.56
N GLN A 26 -22.52 3.99 14.83
CA GLN A 26 -21.92 4.85 13.81
C GLN A 26 -20.71 4.16 13.17
N TYR A 27 -19.83 3.56 14.01
CA TYR A 27 -18.72 2.75 13.50
C TYR A 27 -19.19 1.65 12.55
N GLN A 28 -20.23 0.89 12.90
CA GLN A 28 -20.74 -0.18 12.04
C GLN A 28 -21.28 0.35 10.70
N LYS A 29 -21.94 1.52 10.70
CA LYS A 29 -22.40 2.16 9.47
C LYS A 29 -21.25 2.55 8.55
N VAL A 30 -20.21 3.21 9.09
CA VAL A 30 -19.06 3.64 8.28
C VAL A 30 -18.21 2.44 7.85
N LEU A 31 -18.08 1.40 8.68
CA LEU A 31 -17.40 0.15 8.33
C LEU A 31 -18.09 -0.54 7.14
N LYS A 32 -19.41 -0.61 7.13
CA LYS A 32 -20.18 -1.15 6.00
C LYS A 32 -19.89 -0.37 4.72
N LYS A 33 -19.89 0.97 4.78
CA LYS A 33 -19.56 1.83 3.63
C LYS A 33 -18.12 1.60 3.15
N TRP A 34 -17.18 1.46 4.08
CA TRP A 34 -15.79 1.13 3.76
C TRP A 34 -15.70 -0.22 3.03
N TYR A 35 -16.40 -1.24 3.51
CA TYR A 35 -16.39 -2.56 2.87
C TYR A 35 -17.01 -2.54 1.47
N THR A 36 -18.12 -1.84 1.29
CA THR A 36 -18.71 -1.64 -0.06
C THR A 36 -17.72 -0.98 -1.02
N PHE A 37 -17.00 0.05 -0.56
CA PHE A 37 -15.92 0.67 -1.36
C PHE A 37 -14.81 -0.34 -1.68
N CYS A 38 -14.35 -1.13 -0.71
CA CYS A 38 -13.31 -2.13 -0.93
C CYS A 38 -13.77 -3.23 -1.92
N GLU A 39 -15.03 -3.66 -1.87
CA GLU A 39 -15.61 -4.61 -2.84
C GLU A 39 -15.60 -4.04 -4.25
N SER A 40 -15.98 -2.77 -4.41
CA SER A 40 -15.88 -2.08 -5.69
C SER A 40 -14.44 -1.98 -6.17
N LEU A 41 -13.50 -1.68 -5.27
CA LEU A 41 -12.08 -1.56 -5.60
C LEU A 41 -11.47 -2.92 -6.03
N ILE A 42 -11.82 -4.03 -5.34
CA ILE A 42 -11.45 -5.40 -5.75
C ILE A 42 -11.96 -5.68 -7.16
N THR A 43 -13.22 -5.33 -7.44
CA THR A 43 -13.84 -5.53 -8.76
C THR A 43 -13.11 -4.74 -9.85
N GLU A 44 -12.84 -3.44 -9.60
CA GLU A 44 -12.19 -2.59 -10.60
C GLU A 44 -10.73 -2.99 -10.87
N ILE A 45 -9.97 -3.32 -9.83
CA ILE A 45 -8.58 -3.80 -9.98
C ILE A 45 -8.56 -5.19 -10.61
N GLY A 46 -9.49 -6.07 -10.23
CA GLY A 46 -9.61 -7.41 -10.80
C GLY A 46 -9.86 -7.46 -12.32
N ARG A 47 -10.29 -6.34 -12.94
CA ARG A 47 -10.42 -6.23 -14.40
C ARG A 47 -9.09 -6.20 -15.14
N PHE A 48 -8.00 -5.78 -14.50
CA PHE A 48 -6.67 -5.71 -15.10
C PHE A 48 -5.61 -6.54 -14.36
N ASP A 49 -5.94 -7.06 -13.16
CA ASP A 49 -5.07 -7.91 -12.35
C ASP A 49 -5.87 -9.12 -11.83
N GLU A 50 -5.71 -10.27 -12.51
CA GLU A 50 -6.46 -11.49 -12.23
C GLU A 50 -6.18 -12.08 -10.85
N ASP A 51 -5.01 -11.82 -10.27
CA ASP A 51 -4.66 -12.26 -8.91
C ASP A 51 -5.50 -11.55 -7.82
N ILE A 52 -6.12 -10.42 -8.16
CA ILE A 52 -6.96 -9.65 -7.23
C ILE A 52 -8.44 -10.05 -7.31
N ALA A 53 -8.91 -10.50 -8.47
CA ALA A 53 -10.31 -10.84 -8.68
C ALA A 53 -10.92 -11.84 -7.67
N PRO A 54 -10.19 -12.89 -7.20
CA PRO A 54 -10.74 -13.87 -6.23
C PRO A 54 -10.71 -13.40 -4.77
N LEU A 55 -10.13 -12.23 -4.46
CA LEU A 55 -9.95 -11.78 -3.08
C LEU A 55 -11.27 -11.35 -2.44
N THR A 56 -11.36 -11.58 -1.14
CA THR A 56 -12.48 -11.13 -0.31
C THR A 56 -12.06 -9.96 0.59
N ILE A 57 -13.03 -9.25 1.16
CA ILE A 57 -12.80 -8.18 2.15
C ILE A 57 -11.88 -8.63 3.29
N LYS A 58 -12.06 -9.86 3.77
CA LYS A 58 -11.26 -10.42 4.86
C LYS A 58 -9.78 -10.58 4.49
N ASP A 59 -9.51 -10.86 3.22
CA ASP A 59 -8.15 -11.05 2.72
C ASP A 59 -7.40 -9.72 2.59
N CYS A 60 -8.12 -8.59 2.47
CA CYS A 60 -7.55 -7.31 2.10
C CYS A 60 -7.58 -6.25 3.21
N THR A 61 -8.58 -6.26 4.09
CA THR A 61 -8.82 -5.18 5.04
C THR A 61 -8.22 -5.43 6.41
N TYR A 62 -8.00 -4.35 7.15
CA TYR A 62 -7.44 -4.38 8.51
C TYR A 62 -8.48 -3.92 9.54
N ARG A 63 -8.41 -4.51 10.75
CA ARG A 63 -9.25 -4.08 11.88
C ARG A 63 -8.84 -2.69 12.38
N ILE A 64 -9.80 -1.95 12.92
CA ILE A 64 -9.56 -0.62 13.52
C ILE A 64 -8.77 -0.69 14.84
N TYR A 65 -8.83 -1.82 15.54
CA TYR A 65 -8.15 -1.99 16.84
C TYR A 65 -6.63 -2.02 16.66
N ARG A 66 -5.92 -1.25 17.50
CA ARG A 66 -4.46 -1.24 17.54
C ARG A 66 -3.92 -2.32 18.48
N ASP A 67 -2.74 -2.82 18.18
CA ASP A 67 -1.91 -3.56 19.13
C ASP A 67 -0.97 -2.57 19.83
N THR A 68 -1.32 -2.19 21.04
CA THR A 68 -0.60 -1.15 21.79
C THR A 68 0.44 -1.70 22.75
N ARG A 69 0.70 -3.04 22.75
CA ARG A 69 1.61 -3.67 23.71
C ARG A 69 3.01 -3.04 23.70
N PHE A 70 3.54 -2.78 22.50
CA PHE A 70 4.89 -2.24 22.31
C PHE A 70 4.91 -0.77 21.85
N SER A 71 3.75 -0.14 21.68
CA SER A 71 3.64 1.26 21.27
C SER A 71 3.76 2.21 22.47
N LYS A 72 4.42 3.35 22.26
CA LYS A 72 4.42 4.48 23.21
C LYS A 72 3.03 5.13 23.29
N ASP A 73 2.40 5.29 22.13
CA ASP A 73 1.01 5.75 22.04
C ASP A 73 0.07 4.60 22.40
N LYS A 74 -0.73 4.80 23.46
CA LYS A 74 -1.68 3.81 23.98
C LYS A 74 -3.10 3.99 23.46
N SER A 75 -3.34 4.87 22.49
CA SER A 75 -4.63 5.02 21.82
C SER A 75 -5.12 3.68 21.27
N PRO A 76 -6.34 3.22 21.65
CA PRO A 76 -6.77 1.85 21.36
C PRO A 76 -7.19 1.62 19.91
N TYR A 77 -7.43 2.69 19.13
CA TYR A 77 -7.97 2.60 17.77
C TYR A 77 -7.07 3.32 16.78
N LYS A 78 -7.07 2.81 15.53
CA LYS A 78 -6.48 3.48 14.39
C LYS A 78 -7.38 4.64 13.96
N THR A 79 -6.78 5.74 13.54
CA THR A 79 -7.49 6.90 12.98
C THR A 79 -7.49 6.86 11.44
N HIS A 80 -7.43 5.67 10.90
CA HIS A 80 -7.46 5.40 9.46
C HIS A 80 -8.13 4.08 9.13
N PHE A 81 -8.66 3.98 7.93
CA PHE A 81 -8.98 2.72 7.26
C PHE A 81 -7.99 2.46 6.15
N SER A 82 -7.66 1.19 5.93
CA SER A 82 -6.78 0.78 4.85
C SER A 82 -7.16 -0.57 4.27
N VAL A 83 -6.81 -0.75 3.00
CA VAL A 83 -6.96 -1.99 2.24
C VAL A 83 -5.66 -2.28 1.51
N PHE A 84 -5.24 -3.54 1.48
CA PHE A 84 -4.10 -4.01 0.71
C PHE A 84 -4.52 -5.19 -0.15
N LEU A 85 -4.39 -5.05 -1.44
CA LEU A 85 -4.82 -5.95 -2.49
C LEU A 85 -3.58 -6.54 -3.15
N ALA A 86 -3.25 -7.78 -2.83
CA ALA A 86 -2.07 -8.47 -3.37
C ALA A 86 -2.41 -9.95 -3.62
N LYS A 87 -1.71 -10.59 -4.54
CA LYS A 87 -1.79 -12.05 -4.78
C LYS A 87 -1.69 -12.80 -3.46
N GLY A 88 -2.68 -13.64 -3.13
CA GLY A 88 -2.75 -14.34 -1.84
C GLY A 88 -3.19 -13.50 -0.63
N GLY A 89 -3.56 -12.21 -0.84
CA GLY A 89 -4.09 -11.30 0.17
C GLY A 89 -3.01 -10.63 1.04
N LYS A 90 -3.46 -9.82 2.01
CA LYS A 90 -2.60 -8.94 2.84
C LYS A 90 -1.52 -9.60 3.70
N LYS A 91 -1.51 -10.93 3.77
CA LYS A 91 -0.50 -11.70 4.51
C LYS A 91 0.56 -12.32 3.60
N SER A 92 0.36 -12.23 2.30
CA SER A 92 1.32 -12.74 1.34
C SER A 92 2.55 -11.84 1.29
N MET A 93 3.63 -12.38 0.73
CA MET A 93 4.87 -11.60 0.51
C MET A 93 4.85 -10.84 -0.82
N HIS A 94 3.76 -10.98 -1.59
CA HIS A 94 3.64 -10.35 -2.88
C HIS A 94 3.43 -8.83 -2.77
N ALA A 95 3.94 -8.11 -3.74
CA ALA A 95 3.60 -6.73 -3.98
C ALA A 95 2.13 -6.61 -4.41
N GLY A 96 1.52 -5.48 -4.13
CA GLY A 96 0.14 -5.19 -4.46
C GLY A 96 -0.18 -3.71 -4.35
N TYR A 97 -1.45 -3.42 -4.15
CA TYR A 97 -2.04 -2.09 -4.16
C TYR A 97 -2.58 -1.76 -2.78
N TYR A 98 -2.08 -0.69 -2.19
CA TYR A 98 -2.49 -0.22 -0.88
C TYR A 98 -3.20 1.11 -0.99
N PHE A 99 -4.40 1.19 -0.43
CA PHE A 99 -5.15 2.43 -0.30
C PHE A 99 -5.46 2.72 1.16
N HIS A 100 -5.19 3.97 1.56
CA HIS A 100 -5.30 4.44 2.93
C HIS A 100 -6.04 5.76 2.97
N ILE A 101 -7.02 5.84 3.87
CA ILE A 101 -7.71 7.09 4.22
C ILE A 101 -7.61 7.31 5.72
N GLY A 102 -7.25 8.52 6.16
CA GLY A 102 -7.02 8.80 7.56
C GLY A 102 -7.06 10.28 7.90
N THR A 103 -6.72 10.62 9.13
CA THR A 103 -6.72 12.01 9.64
C THR A 103 -5.35 12.69 9.54
N GLY A 104 -4.28 11.92 9.34
CA GLY A 104 -2.92 12.42 9.17
C GLY A 104 -2.15 12.71 10.45
N ASN A 105 -2.77 12.58 11.62
CA ASN A 105 -2.10 12.85 12.90
C ASN A 105 -1.50 11.59 13.55
N SER A 106 -1.54 10.44 12.88
CA SER A 106 -0.90 9.22 13.36
C SER A 106 0.61 9.28 13.17
N GLN A 107 1.39 8.97 14.21
CA GLN A 107 2.85 8.82 14.09
C GLN A 107 3.24 7.67 13.17
N GLU A 108 2.39 6.64 13.05
CA GLU A 108 2.61 5.49 12.16
C GLU A 108 2.32 5.84 10.71
N TYR A 109 1.39 6.77 10.47
CA TYR A 109 0.93 7.16 9.14
C TYR A 109 0.74 8.68 9.07
N PRO A 110 1.81 9.44 8.80
CA PRO A 110 1.77 10.91 8.79
C PRO A 110 1.03 11.48 7.58
N HIS A 111 0.56 10.64 6.67
CA HIS A 111 -0.20 11.05 5.50
C HIS A 111 -1.70 10.89 5.74
N VAL A 112 -2.46 11.91 5.36
CA VAL A 112 -3.92 11.91 5.51
C VAL A 112 -4.53 10.82 4.63
N HIS A 113 -4.15 10.80 3.35
CA HIS A 113 -4.61 9.81 2.38
C HIS A 113 -3.47 9.47 1.42
N MET A 114 -3.36 8.20 1.06
CA MET A 114 -2.30 7.76 0.16
C MET A 114 -2.70 6.52 -0.63
N LEU A 115 -2.10 6.40 -1.78
CA LEU A 115 -1.99 5.17 -2.55
C LEU A 115 -0.54 4.69 -2.48
N ALA A 116 -0.34 3.37 -2.46
CA ALA A 116 0.98 2.80 -2.61
C ALA A 116 0.91 1.52 -3.43
N SER A 117 1.97 1.26 -4.20
CA SER A 117 2.12 0.02 -4.96
C SER A 117 3.47 -0.59 -4.65
N GLY A 118 3.48 -1.87 -4.26
CA GLY A 118 4.68 -2.56 -3.81
C GLY A 118 4.46 -3.34 -2.53
N ASN A 119 5.52 -3.58 -1.79
CA ASN A 119 5.47 -4.23 -0.48
C ASN A 119 6.64 -3.76 0.39
N TYR A 120 6.44 -3.72 1.72
CA TYR A 120 7.46 -3.36 2.71
C TYR A 120 8.16 -4.57 3.36
N CYS A 121 7.67 -5.78 3.15
CA CYS A 121 8.11 -6.99 3.85
C CYS A 121 8.72 -8.00 2.88
N TYR A 122 9.86 -7.66 2.24
CA TYR A 122 10.51 -8.56 1.31
C TYR A 122 11.52 -9.50 1.96
N ASP A 123 11.61 -10.72 1.41
CA ASP A 123 12.79 -11.55 1.59
C ASP A 123 14.02 -10.85 0.99
N LYS A 124 15.15 -10.94 1.68
CA LYS A 124 16.42 -10.33 1.22
C LYS A 124 16.89 -10.90 -0.12
N ARG A 125 16.53 -12.15 -0.44
CA ARG A 125 16.81 -12.78 -1.73
C ARG A 125 16.05 -12.10 -2.86
N ALA A 126 14.74 -11.85 -2.66
CA ALA A 126 13.94 -11.09 -3.62
C ALA A 126 14.51 -9.67 -3.84
N VAL A 127 14.91 -8.98 -2.77
CA VAL A 127 15.57 -7.66 -2.89
C VAL A 127 16.87 -7.74 -3.69
N LYS A 128 17.67 -8.82 -3.51
CA LYS A 128 18.89 -9.01 -4.29
C LYS A 128 18.58 -9.20 -5.77
N ILE A 129 17.64 -10.07 -6.11
CA ILE A 129 17.21 -10.31 -7.50
C ILE A 129 16.72 -9.00 -8.14
N LEU A 130 15.86 -8.23 -7.44
CA LEU A 130 15.37 -6.96 -7.97
C LEU A 130 16.50 -5.95 -8.27
N ARG A 131 17.53 -5.90 -7.43
CA ARG A 131 18.70 -5.04 -7.68
C ARG A 131 19.51 -5.50 -8.90
N GLU A 132 19.74 -6.80 -9.02
CA GLU A 132 20.41 -7.40 -10.15
C GLU A 132 19.63 -7.12 -11.43
N ASP A 133 18.35 -7.44 -11.50
CA ASP A 133 17.49 -7.18 -12.67
C ASP A 133 17.49 -5.69 -13.08
N ILE A 134 17.41 -4.78 -12.10
CA ILE A 134 17.40 -3.32 -12.40
C ILE A 134 18.76 -2.83 -12.88
N SER A 135 19.87 -3.34 -12.32
CA SER A 135 21.21 -2.93 -12.76
C SER A 135 21.57 -3.51 -14.11
N ASP A 136 21.12 -4.72 -14.40
CA ASP A 136 21.44 -5.43 -15.63
C ASP A 136 20.66 -4.87 -16.84
N ASP A 137 19.40 -4.44 -16.63
CA ASP A 137 18.56 -3.84 -17.67
C ASP A 137 17.81 -2.60 -17.17
N TRP A 138 18.58 -1.57 -16.85
CA TRP A 138 18.04 -0.26 -16.46
C TRP A 138 17.14 0.36 -17.52
N GLU A 139 17.46 0.18 -18.80
CA GLU A 139 16.70 0.78 -19.89
C GLU A 139 15.28 0.25 -19.93
N THR A 140 15.09 -1.06 -19.85
CA THR A 140 13.77 -1.69 -19.76
C THR A 140 13.05 -1.30 -18.47
N PHE A 141 13.72 -1.32 -17.34
CA PHE A 141 13.09 -0.94 -16.08
C PHE A 141 12.62 0.53 -16.09
N SER A 142 13.45 1.46 -16.53
CA SER A 142 13.12 2.88 -16.55
C SER A 142 12.07 3.25 -17.58
N SER A 143 12.10 2.66 -18.79
CA SER A 143 11.19 3.03 -19.88
C SER A 143 9.89 2.22 -19.88
N SER A 144 9.98 0.90 -19.72
CA SER A 144 8.83 0.00 -19.88
C SER A 144 8.07 -0.27 -18.60
N ILE A 145 8.71 -0.10 -17.43
CA ILE A 145 8.10 -0.26 -16.12
C ILE A 145 7.79 1.11 -15.52
N LEU A 146 8.80 1.90 -15.19
CA LEU A 146 8.57 3.21 -14.58
C LEU A 146 7.93 4.22 -15.52
N GLY A 147 8.24 4.17 -16.83
CA GLY A 147 7.63 5.02 -17.84
C GLY A 147 6.12 4.84 -18.02
N LYS A 148 5.53 3.77 -17.48
CA LYS A 148 4.07 3.54 -17.45
C LYS A 148 3.40 4.12 -16.22
N VAL A 149 4.17 4.39 -15.16
CA VAL A 149 3.66 4.83 -13.86
C VAL A 149 3.16 6.28 -13.99
N ASN A 150 1.98 6.54 -13.43
CA ASN A 150 1.45 7.91 -13.33
C ASN A 150 2.39 8.77 -12.47
N GLY A 151 2.69 9.98 -12.92
CA GLY A 151 3.63 10.90 -12.26
C GLY A 151 3.26 11.34 -10.83
N LEU A 152 2.09 10.96 -10.33
CA LEU A 152 1.73 11.12 -8.91
C LEU A 152 2.48 10.14 -8.01
N PHE A 153 2.89 8.98 -8.52
CA PHE A 153 3.61 7.97 -7.76
C PHE A 153 5.11 8.27 -7.78
N ILE A 154 5.70 8.32 -6.61
CA ILE A 154 7.14 8.49 -6.41
C ILE A 154 7.71 7.31 -5.64
N PRO A 155 8.99 6.93 -5.86
CA PRO A 155 9.66 5.92 -5.05
C PRO A 155 9.67 6.29 -3.56
N ASP A 156 9.31 5.34 -2.71
CA ASP A 156 9.39 5.53 -1.27
C ASP A 156 10.80 5.22 -0.78
N MET A 157 11.50 6.26 -0.39
CA MET A 157 12.88 6.15 0.12
C MET A 157 12.95 6.04 1.65
N GLU A 158 11.81 5.88 2.34
CA GLU A 158 11.80 5.70 3.78
C GLU A 158 12.56 4.43 4.18
N GLY A 159 13.46 4.54 5.13
CA GLY A 159 14.30 3.42 5.57
C GLY A 159 15.34 2.93 4.57
N ALA A 160 15.54 3.59 3.43
CA ALA A 160 16.56 3.24 2.46
C ALA A 160 17.98 3.23 3.07
N LEU A 161 18.89 2.51 2.44
CA LEU A 161 20.30 2.51 2.82
C LEU A 161 20.90 3.92 2.63
N LYS A 162 21.78 4.33 3.52
CA LYS A 162 22.49 5.62 3.42
C LYS A 162 23.45 5.68 2.22
N ARG A 163 23.95 4.53 1.80
CA ARG A 163 24.91 4.40 0.69
C ARG A 163 24.48 3.27 -0.23
N VAL A 164 24.81 3.40 -1.51
CA VAL A 164 24.67 2.32 -2.49
C VAL A 164 25.54 1.13 -2.06
N PRO A 165 25.05 -0.12 -2.12
CA PRO A 165 25.85 -1.31 -1.86
C PRO A 165 27.09 -1.35 -2.77
N ARG A 166 28.20 -1.90 -2.26
CA ARG A 166 29.53 -1.79 -2.90
C ARG A 166 29.61 -2.44 -4.28
N GLU A 167 28.75 -3.39 -4.54
CA GLU A 167 28.65 -4.13 -5.80
C GLU A 167 28.02 -3.32 -6.95
N TYR A 168 27.45 -2.13 -6.65
CA TYR A 168 26.81 -1.27 -7.65
C TYR A 168 27.48 0.09 -7.75
N ASP A 169 27.45 0.68 -8.97
CA ASP A 169 27.99 2.02 -9.20
C ASP A 169 27.09 3.10 -8.53
N PRO A 170 27.63 3.88 -7.58
CA PRO A 170 26.88 4.94 -6.91
C PRO A 170 26.50 6.12 -7.82
N ASN A 171 27.10 6.23 -8.99
CA ASN A 171 26.81 7.28 -9.98
C ASN A 171 25.91 6.82 -11.12
N ALA A 172 25.50 5.54 -11.11
CA ALA A 172 24.59 5.02 -12.11
C ALA A 172 23.17 5.61 -11.95
N PRO A 173 22.38 5.68 -13.03
CA PRO A 173 21.02 6.23 -12.99
C PRO A 173 20.08 5.41 -12.10
N TYR A 174 20.40 4.16 -11.81
CA TYR A 174 19.67 3.26 -10.92
C TYR A 174 20.11 3.33 -9.44
N ALA A 175 21.07 4.17 -9.08
CA ALA A 175 21.72 4.17 -7.76
C ALA A 175 20.74 4.28 -6.58
N ASP A 176 19.68 5.08 -6.69
CA ASP A 176 18.68 5.21 -5.65
C ASP A 176 17.85 3.93 -5.46
N TRP A 177 17.58 3.20 -6.54
CA TRP A 177 16.90 1.90 -6.47
C TRP A 177 17.72 0.85 -5.74
N MET A 178 19.06 0.89 -5.86
CA MET A 178 19.95 0.00 -5.10
C MET A 178 19.93 0.26 -3.60
N ARG A 179 19.56 1.46 -3.18
CA ARG A 179 19.45 1.83 -1.76
C ARG A 179 18.15 1.34 -1.12
N MET A 180 17.12 1.04 -1.90
CA MET A 180 15.82 0.60 -1.38
C MET A 180 15.96 -0.76 -0.66
N LYS A 181 15.29 -0.90 0.48
CA LYS A 181 15.13 -2.15 1.24
C LYS A 181 13.78 -2.80 1.00
N ALA A 182 12.84 -2.00 0.54
CA ALA A 182 11.51 -2.38 0.12
C ALA A 182 11.19 -1.58 -1.15
N TYR A 183 10.60 -2.23 -2.12
CA TYR A 183 10.26 -1.62 -3.40
C TYR A 183 8.81 -1.17 -3.36
N CYS A 184 8.61 0.12 -3.14
CA CYS A 184 7.30 0.73 -3.04
C CYS A 184 7.26 2.09 -3.73
N LEU A 185 6.16 2.35 -4.41
CA LEU A 185 5.80 3.65 -4.98
C LEU A 185 4.65 4.22 -4.16
N THR A 186 4.69 5.50 -3.84
CA THR A 186 3.64 6.17 -3.07
C THR A 186 3.10 7.40 -3.79
N ALA A 187 1.80 7.63 -3.66
CA ALA A 187 1.11 8.83 -4.14
C ALA A 187 0.23 9.39 -3.01
N LYS A 188 0.42 10.67 -2.69
CA LYS A 188 -0.40 11.36 -1.70
C LYS A 188 -1.64 11.92 -2.36
N THR A 189 -2.77 11.87 -1.66
CA THR A 189 -4.04 12.45 -2.09
C THR A 189 -4.62 13.35 -1.00
N ASN A 190 -5.76 13.96 -1.28
CA ASN A 190 -6.44 14.89 -0.38
C ASN A 190 -7.94 14.60 -0.28
N ASP A 191 -8.63 15.30 0.60
CA ASP A 191 -10.07 15.14 0.82
C ASP A 191 -10.89 15.33 -0.46
N SER A 192 -10.53 16.27 -1.34
CA SER A 192 -11.28 16.52 -2.56
C SER A 192 -11.25 15.32 -3.50
N PHE A 193 -10.10 14.65 -3.62
CA PHE A 193 -9.98 13.40 -4.38
C PHE A 193 -10.90 12.29 -3.83
N LEU A 194 -11.02 12.18 -2.50
CA LEU A 194 -11.87 11.16 -1.88
C LEU A 194 -13.37 11.42 -2.04
N LEU A 195 -13.77 12.66 -2.28
CA LEU A 195 -15.17 13.06 -2.40
C LEU A 195 -15.66 13.05 -3.85
N GLU A 196 -14.79 12.71 -4.80
CA GLU A 196 -15.18 12.59 -6.19
C GLU A 196 -16.08 11.37 -6.43
N ASP A 197 -16.95 11.48 -7.43
CA ASP A 197 -17.76 10.36 -7.91
C ASP A 197 -16.83 9.25 -8.47
N ASP A 198 -17.32 8.02 -8.44
CA ASP A 198 -16.60 6.83 -8.97
C ASP A 198 -15.17 6.63 -8.41
N LEU A 199 -14.98 6.99 -7.13
CA LEU A 199 -13.66 6.92 -6.48
C LEU A 199 -12.96 5.55 -6.65
N ALA A 200 -13.69 4.43 -6.57
CA ALA A 200 -13.08 3.10 -6.73
C ALA A 200 -12.49 2.91 -8.13
N GLN A 201 -13.18 3.37 -9.17
CA GLN A 201 -12.68 3.33 -10.54
C GLN A 201 -11.46 4.23 -10.70
N ARG A 202 -11.50 5.45 -10.18
CA ARG A 202 -10.37 6.40 -10.27
C ARG A 202 -9.12 5.90 -9.55
N VAL A 203 -9.28 5.32 -8.37
CA VAL A 203 -8.20 4.68 -7.63
C VAL A 203 -7.64 3.49 -8.43
N ALA A 204 -8.50 2.66 -9.01
CA ALA A 204 -8.09 1.53 -9.84
C ALA A 204 -7.33 1.98 -11.12
N GLU A 205 -7.78 3.05 -11.80
CA GLU A 205 -7.07 3.61 -12.96
C GLU A 205 -5.66 4.10 -12.60
N LEU A 206 -5.47 4.71 -11.44
CA LEU A 206 -4.15 5.08 -10.93
C LEU A 206 -3.30 3.83 -10.68
N PHE A 207 -3.83 2.83 -10.00
CA PHE A 207 -3.12 1.57 -9.73
C PHE A 207 -2.78 0.78 -11.00
N LYS A 208 -3.64 0.83 -12.02
CA LYS A 208 -3.37 0.19 -13.31
C LYS A 208 -2.04 0.65 -13.91
N THR A 209 -1.67 1.92 -13.72
CA THR A 209 -0.39 2.44 -14.20
C THR A 209 0.81 1.83 -13.48
N THR A 210 0.63 1.31 -12.27
CA THR A 210 1.69 0.68 -11.47
C THR A 210 1.73 -0.85 -11.63
N LYS A 211 0.80 -1.47 -12.36
CA LYS A 211 0.76 -2.92 -12.60
C LYS A 211 2.09 -3.48 -13.11
N PRO A 212 2.78 -2.87 -14.11
CA PRO A 212 4.07 -3.37 -14.56
C PRO A 212 5.13 -3.40 -13.45
N PHE A 213 5.08 -2.44 -12.50
CA PHE A 213 5.98 -2.41 -11.36
C PHE A 213 5.65 -3.52 -10.34
N VAL A 214 4.36 -3.74 -10.07
CA VAL A 214 3.89 -4.84 -9.21
C VAL A 214 4.30 -6.19 -9.79
N ASP A 215 4.11 -6.41 -11.09
CA ASP A 215 4.49 -7.64 -11.78
C ASP A 215 6.01 -7.88 -11.76
N PHE A 216 6.79 -6.82 -11.96
CA PHE A 216 8.24 -6.89 -11.88
C PHE A 216 8.72 -7.40 -10.52
N ILE A 217 8.12 -6.89 -9.43
CA ILE A 217 8.45 -7.32 -8.08
C ILE A 217 7.99 -8.75 -7.84
N ASN A 218 6.76 -9.09 -8.23
CA ASN A 218 6.16 -10.39 -7.95
C ASN A 218 6.90 -11.52 -8.64
N ARG A 219 7.49 -11.30 -9.81
CA ARG A 219 8.37 -12.27 -10.47
C ARG A 219 9.55 -12.69 -9.56
N ALA A 220 10.20 -11.73 -8.90
CA ALA A 220 11.29 -12.04 -7.96
C ALA A 220 10.79 -12.75 -6.69
N VAL A 221 9.59 -12.41 -6.22
CA VAL A 221 8.95 -13.05 -5.07
C VAL A 221 8.55 -14.49 -5.39
N ASP A 222 7.93 -14.72 -6.54
CA ASP A 222 7.54 -16.07 -7.01
C ASP A 222 8.77 -16.97 -7.15
N TYR A 223 9.86 -16.47 -7.75
CA TYR A 223 11.11 -17.22 -7.89
C TYR A 223 11.67 -17.67 -6.52
N VAL A 224 11.67 -16.77 -5.53
CA VAL A 224 12.14 -17.11 -4.17
C VAL A 224 11.23 -18.12 -3.48
N ASN A 225 9.91 -18.04 -3.70
CA ASN A 225 8.96 -18.99 -3.13
C ASN A 225 9.13 -20.40 -3.71
N GLU A 226 9.35 -20.52 -5.02
CA GLU A 226 9.60 -21.80 -5.69
C GLU A 226 10.88 -22.48 -5.16
N GLU A 227 11.96 -21.71 -4.87
CA GLU A 227 13.18 -22.23 -4.26
C GLU A 227 13.00 -22.78 -2.83
N ILE A 228 11.97 -22.34 -2.11
CA ILE A 228 11.70 -22.80 -0.74
C ILE A 228 10.88 -24.10 -0.74
N GLU A 229 10.03 -24.30 -1.76
CA GLU A 229 9.12 -25.43 -1.87
C GLU A 229 9.77 -26.66 -2.53
N GLY A 230 10.90 -26.51 -3.22
CA GLY A 230 11.68 -27.56 -3.89
C GLY A 230 12.82 -28.06 -3.04
#